data_47b8ef2d2c86e9dc64bdcc9c3cc31fd6
#
_entry.id   47b8ef2d2c86e9dc64bdcc9c3cc31fd6
#
_cell.length_a   1.000
_cell.length_b   1.000
_cell.length_c   1.000
_cell.angle_alpha   90.00
_cell.angle_beta   90.00
_cell.angle_gamma   90.00
#
_symmetry.space_group_name_H-M   'P 1'
#
loop_
_entity.id
_entity.type
_entity.pdbx_description
1 polymer ?
#
loop_
_entity_poly.entity_id
_entity_poly.type
_entity_poly.pdbx_seq_one_letter_code
_entity_poly.pdbx_strand_id
1 'polypeptide(L)'
;MRIILYDRLQDSQYFEEEIHAAVKAAENAGTYVMVHVYVPQAITRAIQAGVKSIEHGHLIDEATMELIARKEVWLCMQPFTLDDNQYPTQEQQEKHKMIVQNTDNAYRLAKKYQVKLGWGTDLLFNPANTKNQNKDIGKLKNWFNNFEILRMVTYDNARLLSLSGSRNPYPGDLGVIKEGAFADMLLINGNVLENIQLLENPDDNILLIIKDGQIYKNKL
;
A
#
# COMPACT_ATOMS: atom_id res chain seq x y z
N MET A 1 1.05 13.76 -0.35
CA MET A 1 0.50 14.82 -1.18
C MET A 1 1.08 16.19 -0.97
N ARG A 2 1.51 16.59 0.20
CA ARG A 2 2.32 17.81 0.37
C ARG A 2 3.49 17.84 -0.61
N ILE A 3 4.13 16.71 -0.84
CA ILE A 3 5.28 16.54 -1.74
C ILE A 3 4.99 16.97 -3.18
N ILE A 4 3.81 16.68 -3.71
CA ILE A 4 3.48 17.03 -5.10
C ILE A 4 3.21 18.53 -5.23
N LEU A 5 2.69 19.19 -4.19
CA LEU A 5 2.24 20.58 -4.27
C LEU A 5 3.33 21.62 -3.94
N TYR A 6 4.14 21.38 -2.90
CA TYR A 6 4.97 22.46 -2.34
C TYR A 6 6.43 22.06 -2.06
N ASP A 7 6.69 20.80 -1.67
CA ASP A 7 8.02 20.38 -1.25
C ASP A 7 8.75 19.62 -2.37
N ARG A 8 10.08 19.73 -2.43
CA ARG A 8 10.87 18.86 -3.31
C ARG A 8 10.90 17.45 -2.74
N LEU A 9 10.95 16.43 -3.60
CA LEU A 9 10.98 15.02 -3.18
C LEU A 9 12.18 14.67 -2.29
N GLN A 10 13.26 15.44 -2.38
CA GLN A 10 14.49 15.28 -1.63
C GLN A 10 14.48 15.97 -0.27
N ASP A 11 13.52 16.86 0.00
CA ASP A 11 13.49 17.63 1.24
C ASP A 11 13.15 16.72 2.42
N SER A 12 14.01 16.75 3.42
CA SER A 12 13.78 16.02 4.67
C SER A 12 13.08 16.94 5.66
N GLN A 13 11.88 16.52 6.09
CA GLN A 13 11.02 17.34 6.95
C GLN A 13 11.33 17.17 8.44
N TYR A 14 11.94 16.03 8.83
CA TYR A 14 12.18 15.68 10.22
C TYR A 14 13.60 15.18 10.44
N PHE A 15 14.17 15.50 11.60
CA PHE A 15 15.38 14.89 12.09
C PHE A 15 15.11 13.46 12.59
N GLU A 16 16.16 12.65 12.70
CA GLU A 16 16.05 11.27 13.16
C GLU A 16 15.50 11.20 14.60
N GLU A 17 15.91 12.13 15.45
CA GLU A 17 15.47 12.23 16.85
C GLU A 17 13.96 12.53 16.95
N GLU A 18 13.42 13.35 16.04
CA GLU A 18 11.99 13.66 16.00
C GLU A 18 11.19 12.43 15.58
N ILE A 19 11.67 11.70 14.57
CA ILE A 19 11.03 10.44 14.12
C ILE A 19 11.12 9.41 15.26
N HIS A 20 12.27 9.29 15.93
CA HIS A 20 12.45 8.38 17.06
C HIS A 20 11.50 8.72 18.22
N ALA A 21 11.31 10.01 18.53
CA ALA A 21 10.34 10.45 19.54
C ALA A 21 8.90 10.03 19.17
N ALA A 22 8.51 10.16 17.91
CA ALA A 22 7.22 9.69 17.43
C ALA A 22 7.09 8.16 17.53
N VAL A 23 8.13 7.41 17.19
CA VAL A 23 8.16 5.94 17.35
C VAL A 23 7.97 5.56 18.81
N LYS A 24 8.69 6.18 19.74
CA LYS A 24 8.52 5.94 21.18
C LYS A 24 7.14 6.24 21.68
N ALA A 25 6.53 7.34 21.21
CA ALA A 25 5.15 7.69 21.57
C ALA A 25 4.16 6.63 21.05
N ALA A 26 4.34 6.13 19.84
CA ALA A 26 3.52 5.08 19.25
C ALA A 26 3.67 3.75 20.02
N GLU A 27 4.89 3.34 20.33
CA GLU A 27 5.18 2.14 21.15
C GLU A 27 4.46 2.21 22.51
N ASN A 28 4.54 3.35 23.20
CA ASN A 28 3.85 3.58 24.46
C ASN A 28 2.32 3.51 24.33
N ALA A 29 1.79 3.83 23.15
CA ALA A 29 0.37 3.72 22.82
C ALA A 29 -0.03 2.32 22.29
N GLY A 30 0.92 1.36 22.22
CA GLY A 30 0.67 0.01 21.72
C GLY A 30 0.44 -0.07 20.21
N THR A 31 1.08 0.81 19.44
CA THR A 31 0.98 0.88 17.97
C THR A 31 2.33 1.19 17.32
N TYR A 32 2.35 1.52 16.05
CA TYR A 32 3.56 1.75 15.26
C TYR A 32 3.50 3.07 14.48
N VAL A 33 4.63 3.47 13.89
CA VAL A 33 4.73 4.61 12.97
C VAL A 33 4.89 4.10 11.54
N MET A 34 4.10 4.68 10.62
CA MET A 34 4.30 4.64 9.19
C MET A 34 4.74 6.02 8.70
N VAL A 35 5.52 6.07 7.62
CA VAL A 35 5.99 7.35 7.06
C VAL A 35 5.74 7.42 5.57
N HIS A 36 5.25 8.58 5.14
CA HIS A 36 5.15 8.97 3.74
C HIS A 36 6.53 9.49 3.28
N VAL A 37 7.21 8.75 2.39
CA VAL A 37 8.58 9.06 1.96
C VAL A 37 8.90 8.42 0.60
N TYR A 38 9.73 9.09 -0.22
CA TYR A 38 10.07 8.62 -1.57
C TYR A 38 11.54 8.26 -1.76
N VAL A 39 12.48 8.94 -1.07
CA VAL A 39 13.91 8.92 -1.40
C VAL A 39 14.74 8.09 -0.42
N PRO A 40 15.85 7.46 -0.88
CA PRO A 40 16.65 6.53 -0.10
C PRO A 40 17.14 7.08 1.25
N GLN A 41 17.65 8.33 1.27
CA GLN A 41 18.18 8.91 2.50
C GLN A 41 17.11 9.06 3.59
N ALA A 42 15.91 9.52 3.21
CA ALA A 42 14.82 9.70 4.15
C ALA A 42 14.22 8.35 4.60
N ILE A 43 14.15 7.36 3.71
CA ILE A 43 13.75 5.98 4.04
C ILE A 43 14.73 5.38 5.05
N THR A 44 16.04 5.48 4.79
CA THR A 44 17.08 4.96 5.68
C THR A 44 16.97 5.57 7.07
N ARG A 45 16.82 6.89 7.17
CA ARG A 45 16.62 7.62 8.43
C ARG A 45 15.38 7.12 9.18
N ALA A 46 14.27 6.97 8.49
CA ALA A 46 13.02 6.48 9.09
C ALA A 46 13.18 5.06 9.66
N ILE A 47 13.87 4.17 8.93
CA ILE A 47 14.13 2.79 9.37
C ILE A 47 15.06 2.79 10.60
N GLN A 48 16.10 3.62 10.62
CA GLN A 48 17.01 3.77 11.76
C GLN A 48 16.28 4.26 13.01
N ALA A 49 15.33 5.17 12.83
CA ALA A 49 14.47 5.66 13.91
C ALA A 49 13.42 4.65 14.41
N GLY A 50 13.26 3.49 13.75
CA GLY A 50 12.36 2.41 14.20
C GLY A 50 10.99 2.36 13.54
N VAL A 51 10.77 3.08 12.44
CA VAL A 51 9.53 3.03 11.64
C VAL A 51 9.28 1.62 11.11
N LYS A 52 8.01 1.18 11.05
CA LYS A 52 7.62 -0.18 10.66
C LYS A 52 7.01 -0.27 9.27
N SER A 53 6.59 0.85 8.68
CA SER A 53 6.01 0.90 7.33
C SER A 53 6.47 2.14 6.59
N ILE A 54 6.90 1.94 5.35
CA ILE A 54 7.24 2.97 4.38
C ILE A 54 6.09 3.06 3.39
N GLU A 55 5.49 4.23 3.29
CA GLU A 55 4.47 4.52 2.30
C GLU A 55 5.12 5.19 1.08
N HIS A 56 4.82 4.69 -0.10
CA HIS A 56 5.37 5.03 -1.41
C HIS A 56 6.75 4.40 -1.70
N GLY A 57 7.85 5.03 -1.33
CA GLY A 57 9.20 4.49 -1.56
C GLY A 57 9.60 4.35 -3.04
N HIS A 58 8.90 4.98 -4.00
CA HIS A 58 9.07 4.74 -5.43
C HIS A 58 10.46 5.09 -5.98
N LEU A 59 11.19 6.02 -5.34
CA LEU A 59 12.53 6.43 -5.76
C LEU A 59 13.65 5.65 -5.04
N ILE A 60 13.33 4.49 -4.53
CA ILE A 60 14.25 3.66 -3.76
C ILE A 60 15.37 3.10 -4.61
N ASP A 61 16.58 3.05 -4.04
CA ASP A 61 17.72 2.34 -4.60
C ASP A 61 17.83 0.91 -4.03
N GLU A 62 18.73 0.13 -4.61
CA GLU A 62 18.91 -1.26 -4.25
C GLU A 62 19.39 -1.46 -2.82
N ALA A 63 20.33 -0.62 -2.36
CA ALA A 63 20.88 -0.71 -1.00
C ALA A 63 19.80 -0.44 0.07
N THR A 64 18.93 0.53 -0.19
CA THR A 64 17.82 0.87 0.71
C THR A 64 16.74 -0.23 0.68
N MET A 65 16.47 -0.85 -0.47
CA MET A 65 15.54 -1.99 -0.56
C MET A 65 16.07 -3.20 0.24
N GLU A 66 17.36 -3.48 0.15
CA GLU A 66 18.00 -4.52 0.97
C GLU A 66 17.90 -4.22 2.46
N LEU A 67 18.04 -2.95 2.87
CA LEU A 67 17.85 -2.51 4.25
C LEU A 67 16.40 -2.75 4.72
N ILE A 68 15.39 -2.41 3.89
CA ILE A 68 13.96 -2.69 4.18
C ILE A 68 13.77 -4.19 4.43
N ALA A 69 14.28 -5.04 3.55
CA ALA A 69 14.17 -6.50 3.67
C ALA A 69 14.83 -7.01 4.96
N ARG A 70 16.07 -6.62 5.21
CA ARG A 70 16.85 -7.03 6.39
C ARG A 70 16.22 -6.59 7.72
N LYS A 71 15.57 -5.42 7.72
CA LYS A 71 14.87 -4.87 8.89
C LYS A 71 13.41 -5.27 8.98
N GLU A 72 12.94 -6.08 8.03
CA GLU A 72 11.57 -6.56 7.95
C GLU A 72 10.51 -5.44 7.98
N VAL A 73 10.86 -4.26 7.47
CA VAL A 73 9.95 -3.11 7.35
C VAL A 73 8.99 -3.36 6.20
N TRP A 74 7.76 -2.94 6.33
CA TRP A 74 6.77 -3.00 5.26
C TRP A 74 6.99 -1.88 4.23
N LEU A 75 6.71 -2.19 2.97
CA LEU A 75 6.66 -1.21 1.89
C LEU A 75 5.27 -1.22 1.28
N CYS A 76 4.53 -0.14 1.46
CA CYS A 76 3.18 0.03 0.94
C CYS A 76 3.20 0.93 -0.29
N MET A 77 2.96 0.35 -1.47
CA MET A 77 3.13 1.04 -2.74
C MET A 77 1.84 1.13 -3.55
N GLN A 78 1.80 2.12 -4.44
CA GLN A 78 0.76 2.33 -5.45
C GLN A 78 1.32 1.99 -6.83
N PRO A 79 0.57 1.31 -7.71
CA PRO A 79 0.99 0.99 -9.07
C PRO A 79 0.78 2.19 -10.01
N PHE A 80 1.51 3.28 -9.79
CA PHE A 80 1.35 4.50 -10.58
C PHE A 80 1.71 4.32 -12.04
N THR A 81 0.87 4.89 -12.92
CA THR A 81 1.06 4.98 -14.36
C THR A 81 0.91 6.42 -14.84
N LEU A 82 1.40 6.74 -16.06
CA LEU A 82 1.33 8.10 -16.60
C LEU A 82 -0.11 8.61 -16.81
N ASP A 83 -1.07 7.71 -16.89
CA ASP A 83 -2.48 8.04 -17.17
C ASP A 83 -3.30 8.34 -15.91
N ASP A 84 -2.70 8.20 -14.72
CA ASP A 84 -3.46 8.18 -13.47
C ASP A 84 -3.93 9.57 -13.01
N ASN A 85 -3.13 10.60 -13.25
CA ASN A 85 -3.46 11.95 -12.78
C ASN A 85 -2.96 13.03 -13.73
N GLN A 86 -3.76 14.09 -13.87
CA GLN A 86 -3.35 15.33 -14.51
C GLN A 86 -2.98 16.34 -13.42
N TYR A 87 -1.74 16.78 -13.43
CA TYR A 87 -1.25 17.79 -12.50
C TYR A 87 -1.21 19.17 -13.16
N PRO A 88 -1.65 20.23 -12.47
CA PRO A 88 -1.84 21.55 -13.08
C PRO A 88 -0.52 22.27 -13.41
N THR A 89 0.59 21.98 -12.74
CA THR A 89 1.87 22.63 -12.97
C THR A 89 2.90 21.69 -13.60
N GLN A 90 3.83 22.27 -14.38
CA GLN A 90 4.92 21.51 -14.98
C GLN A 90 5.78 20.80 -13.93
N GLU A 91 6.08 21.46 -12.80
CA GLU A 91 6.86 20.88 -11.72
C GLU A 91 6.18 19.62 -11.14
N GLN A 92 4.87 19.68 -10.94
CA GLN A 92 4.10 18.52 -10.45
C GLN A 92 4.08 17.38 -11.46
N GLN A 93 3.97 17.69 -12.75
CA GLN A 93 4.02 16.71 -13.84
C GLN A 93 5.39 16.01 -13.89
N GLU A 94 6.48 16.76 -13.72
CA GLU A 94 7.84 16.22 -13.68
C GLU A 94 8.06 15.32 -12.46
N LYS A 95 7.60 15.72 -11.27
CA LYS A 95 7.63 14.88 -10.05
C LYS A 95 6.85 13.58 -10.25
N HIS A 96 5.64 13.68 -10.79
CA HIS A 96 4.81 12.49 -11.08
C HIS A 96 5.51 11.56 -12.08
N LYS A 97 6.02 12.11 -13.18
CA LYS A 97 6.77 11.33 -14.18
C LYS A 97 7.97 10.60 -13.57
N MET A 98 8.71 11.27 -12.69
CA MET A 98 9.84 10.67 -11.98
C MET A 98 9.38 9.48 -11.11
N ILE A 99 8.29 9.62 -10.38
CA ILE A 99 7.72 8.55 -9.55
C ILE A 99 7.29 7.36 -10.43
N VAL A 100 6.53 7.62 -11.49
CA VAL A 100 6.05 6.58 -12.42
C VAL A 100 7.21 5.82 -13.05
N GLN A 101 8.23 6.52 -13.54
CA GLN A 101 9.41 5.89 -14.16
C GLN A 101 10.18 4.98 -13.21
N ASN A 102 10.11 5.21 -11.89
CA ASN A 102 10.79 4.41 -10.89
C ASN A 102 9.90 3.32 -10.25
N THR A 103 8.60 3.33 -10.51
CA THR A 103 7.65 2.34 -9.97
C THR A 103 8.05 0.91 -10.37
N ASP A 104 8.42 0.69 -11.63
CA ASP A 104 8.89 -0.61 -12.12
C ASP A 104 10.12 -1.10 -11.36
N ASN A 105 11.13 -0.25 -11.24
CA ASN A 105 12.35 -0.58 -10.50
C ASN A 105 12.06 -0.92 -9.02
N ALA A 106 11.21 -0.15 -8.36
CA ALA A 106 10.86 -0.38 -6.96
C ALA A 106 10.17 -1.74 -6.76
N TYR A 107 9.16 -2.09 -7.57
CA TYR A 107 8.51 -3.41 -7.50
C TYR A 107 9.45 -4.55 -7.85
N ARG A 108 10.31 -4.39 -8.86
CA ARG A 108 11.31 -5.40 -9.23
C ARG A 108 12.31 -5.66 -8.10
N LEU A 109 12.79 -4.61 -7.44
CA LEU A 109 13.67 -4.73 -6.28
C LEU A 109 12.94 -5.35 -5.08
N ALA A 110 11.70 -4.95 -4.81
CA ALA A 110 10.91 -5.52 -3.73
C ALA A 110 10.72 -7.05 -3.90
N LYS A 111 10.45 -7.52 -5.13
CA LYS A 111 10.41 -8.96 -5.44
C LYS A 111 11.76 -9.63 -5.26
N LYS A 112 12.84 -9.02 -5.76
CA LYS A 112 14.21 -9.56 -5.66
C LYS A 112 14.60 -9.82 -4.20
N TYR A 113 14.28 -8.89 -3.31
CA TYR A 113 14.63 -8.95 -1.89
C TYR A 113 13.52 -9.52 -1.01
N GLN A 114 12.42 -9.99 -1.60
CA GLN A 114 11.26 -10.58 -0.89
C GLN A 114 10.72 -9.67 0.23
N VAL A 115 10.64 -8.37 -0.06
CA VAL A 115 10.14 -7.37 0.89
C VAL A 115 8.65 -7.62 1.18
N LYS A 116 8.24 -7.39 2.42
CA LYS A 116 6.84 -7.39 2.82
C LYS A 116 6.12 -6.23 2.14
N LEU A 117 5.24 -6.53 1.20
CA LEU A 117 4.49 -5.54 0.44
C LEU A 117 3.07 -5.38 0.97
N GLY A 118 2.67 -4.12 1.15
CA GLY A 118 1.28 -3.70 1.26
C GLY A 118 0.83 -2.96 0.01
N TRP A 119 -0.47 -2.85 -0.18
CA TRP A 119 -1.08 -2.12 -1.29
C TRP A 119 -2.16 -1.15 -0.79
N GLY A 120 -2.17 0.04 -1.36
CA GLY A 120 -3.20 1.05 -1.15
C GLY A 120 -3.36 1.92 -2.39
N THR A 121 -4.47 2.66 -2.49
CA THR A 121 -4.80 3.47 -3.67
C THR A 121 -4.26 4.89 -3.60
N ASP A 122 -4.12 5.46 -2.41
CA ASP A 122 -3.78 6.87 -2.18
C ASP A 122 -4.67 7.87 -2.97
N LEU A 123 -5.95 7.54 -3.16
CA LEU A 123 -6.91 8.37 -3.90
C LEU A 123 -7.45 9.57 -3.12
N LEU A 124 -6.83 9.92 -2.01
CA LEU A 124 -7.27 10.96 -1.06
C LEU A 124 -7.53 12.32 -1.73
N PHE A 125 -6.84 12.62 -2.80
CA PHE A 125 -6.87 13.93 -3.46
C PHE A 125 -7.57 13.94 -4.81
N ASN A 126 -8.12 12.80 -5.22
CA ASN A 126 -8.93 12.68 -6.42
C ASN A 126 -10.24 11.94 -6.11
N PRO A 127 -11.17 12.55 -5.36
CA PRO A 127 -12.42 11.89 -4.97
C PRO A 127 -13.27 11.48 -6.18
N ALA A 128 -13.17 12.17 -7.30
CA ALA A 128 -13.86 11.79 -8.53
C ALA A 128 -13.37 10.44 -9.10
N ASN A 129 -12.14 10.05 -8.81
CA ASN A 129 -11.55 8.79 -9.25
C ASN A 129 -11.79 7.62 -8.28
N THR A 130 -12.40 7.84 -7.12
CA THR A 130 -12.66 6.79 -6.13
C THR A 130 -13.44 5.61 -6.70
N LYS A 131 -14.38 5.87 -7.61
CA LYS A 131 -15.12 4.82 -8.33
C LYS A 131 -14.25 3.88 -9.18
N ASN A 132 -13.03 4.30 -9.52
CA ASN A 132 -12.07 3.55 -10.33
C ASN A 132 -10.98 2.86 -9.49
N GLN A 133 -11.02 2.97 -8.16
CA GLN A 133 -9.97 2.44 -7.27
C GLN A 133 -9.62 0.98 -7.51
N ASN A 134 -10.60 0.16 -7.88
CA ASN A 134 -10.38 -1.26 -8.13
C ASN A 134 -9.54 -1.52 -9.39
N LYS A 135 -9.49 -0.57 -10.34
CA LYS A 135 -8.63 -0.69 -11.53
C LYS A 135 -7.15 -0.71 -11.18
N ASP A 136 -6.75 -0.11 -10.06
CA ASP A 136 -5.37 -0.11 -9.61
C ASP A 136 -4.91 -1.51 -9.18
N ILE A 137 -5.83 -2.36 -8.74
CA ILE A 137 -5.54 -3.77 -8.47
C ILE A 137 -5.09 -4.48 -9.76
N GLY A 138 -5.79 -4.22 -10.87
CA GLY A 138 -5.46 -4.78 -12.18
C GLY A 138 -4.10 -4.34 -12.70
N LYS A 139 -3.64 -3.11 -12.40
CA LYS A 139 -2.31 -2.61 -12.79
C LYS A 139 -1.16 -3.42 -12.17
N LEU A 140 -1.35 -4.02 -11.01
CA LEU A 140 -0.35 -4.86 -10.36
C LEU A 140 0.08 -6.07 -11.20
N LYS A 141 -0.70 -6.47 -12.21
CA LYS A 141 -0.33 -7.54 -13.17
C LYS A 141 0.97 -7.26 -13.93
N ASN A 142 1.39 -6.01 -14.00
CA ASN A 142 2.66 -5.67 -14.63
C ASN A 142 3.86 -6.29 -13.88
N TRP A 143 3.72 -6.62 -12.60
CA TRP A 143 4.80 -7.09 -11.73
C TRP A 143 4.51 -8.41 -11.02
N PHE A 144 3.22 -8.74 -10.80
CA PHE A 144 2.79 -9.85 -9.95
C PHE A 144 1.81 -10.76 -10.67
N ASN A 145 1.80 -12.05 -10.34
CA ASN A 145 0.74 -12.96 -10.76
C ASN A 145 -0.54 -12.74 -9.92
N ASN A 146 -1.65 -13.30 -10.39
CA ASN A 146 -2.95 -13.08 -9.76
C ASN A 146 -3.00 -13.54 -8.29
N PHE A 147 -2.31 -14.63 -7.94
CA PHE A 147 -2.23 -15.10 -6.55
C PHE A 147 -1.44 -14.13 -5.67
N GLU A 148 -0.28 -13.65 -6.15
CA GLU A 148 0.51 -12.64 -5.43
C GLU A 148 -0.29 -11.37 -5.19
N ILE A 149 -1.07 -10.92 -6.18
CA ILE A 149 -1.93 -9.74 -6.06
C ILE A 149 -3.02 -9.97 -5.01
N LEU A 150 -3.78 -11.05 -5.12
CA LEU A 150 -4.84 -11.36 -4.16
C LEU A 150 -4.30 -11.46 -2.74
N ARG A 151 -3.18 -12.15 -2.55
CA ARG A 151 -2.52 -12.25 -1.26
C ARG A 151 -2.13 -10.87 -0.71
N MET A 152 -1.54 -10.00 -1.54
CA MET A 152 -1.13 -8.65 -1.16
C MET A 152 -2.31 -7.79 -0.68
N VAL A 153 -3.39 -7.73 -1.49
CA VAL A 153 -4.55 -6.87 -1.20
C VAL A 153 -5.47 -7.43 -0.09
N THR A 154 -5.26 -8.66 0.36
CA THR A 154 -6.04 -9.30 1.43
C THR A 154 -5.16 -9.66 2.62
N TYR A 155 -4.48 -10.80 2.57
CA TYR A 155 -3.70 -11.36 3.68
C TYR A 155 -2.54 -10.46 4.11
N ASP A 156 -1.72 -9.99 3.17
CA ASP A 156 -0.54 -9.18 3.51
C ASP A 156 -0.97 -7.81 4.05
N ASN A 157 -2.00 -7.17 3.48
CA ASN A 157 -2.59 -5.95 4.05
C ASN A 157 -3.16 -6.16 5.45
N ALA A 158 -3.82 -7.30 5.71
CA ALA A 158 -4.30 -7.64 7.06
C ALA A 158 -3.13 -7.79 8.06
N ARG A 159 -2.01 -8.38 7.64
CA ARG A 159 -0.78 -8.49 8.43
C ARG A 159 -0.15 -7.12 8.71
N LEU A 160 -0.15 -6.20 7.71
CA LEU A 160 0.29 -4.83 7.91
C LEU A 160 -0.60 -4.12 8.96
N LEU A 161 -1.93 -4.21 8.83
CA LEU A 161 -2.87 -3.62 9.79
C LEU A 161 -2.71 -4.16 11.21
N SER A 162 -2.31 -5.44 11.36
CA SER A 162 -2.08 -6.05 12.68
C SER A 162 -0.94 -5.40 13.46
N LEU A 163 -0.05 -4.64 12.82
CA LEU A 163 0.98 -3.84 13.50
C LEU A 163 0.41 -2.76 14.41
N SER A 164 -0.86 -2.36 14.22
CA SER A 164 -1.55 -1.43 15.12
C SER A 164 -1.76 -1.99 16.53
N GLY A 165 -1.47 -3.28 16.76
CA GLY A 165 -1.46 -3.89 18.08
C GLY A 165 -2.78 -3.72 18.82
N SER A 166 -2.74 -3.17 20.03
CA SER A 166 -3.94 -2.91 20.85
C SER A 166 -4.88 -1.85 20.26
N ARG A 167 -4.43 -1.10 19.26
CA ARG A 167 -5.25 -0.12 18.51
C ARG A 167 -5.92 -0.72 17.28
N ASN A 168 -5.67 -2.00 16.97
CA ASN A 168 -6.34 -2.67 15.86
C ASN A 168 -7.83 -2.82 16.18
N PRO A 169 -8.74 -2.25 15.36
CA PRO A 169 -10.18 -2.39 15.56
C PRO A 169 -10.69 -3.80 15.25
N TYR A 170 -9.85 -4.66 14.66
CA TYR A 170 -10.17 -6.04 14.28
C TYR A 170 -9.33 -7.01 15.12
N PRO A 171 -9.84 -7.48 16.27
CA PRO A 171 -9.06 -8.34 17.18
C PRO A 171 -8.86 -9.78 16.68
N GLY A 172 -9.48 -10.16 15.56
CA GLY A 172 -9.37 -11.48 14.95
C GLY A 172 -8.61 -11.46 13.63
N ASP A 173 -8.55 -12.63 12.99
CA ASP A 173 -7.87 -12.78 11.70
C ASP A 173 -8.68 -12.20 10.55
N LEU A 174 -8.02 -11.38 9.72
CA LEU A 174 -8.52 -10.82 8.47
C LEU A 174 -7.75 -11.38 7.27
N GLY A 175 -8.35 -11.25 6.07
CA GLY A 175 -7.71 -11.60 4.80
C GLY A 175 -7.52 -13.09 4.58
N VAL A 176 -8.21 -13.92 5.36
CA VAL A 176 -8.19 -15.40 5.27
C VAL A 176 -9.60 -15.96 5.43
N ILE A 177 -9.85 -17.10 4.77
CA ILE A 177 -11.06 -17.90 4.99
C ILE A 177 -10.67 -19.08 5.84
N LYS A 178 -11.00 -19.01 7.12
CA LYS A 178 -10.81 -20.10 8.09
C LYS A 178 -11.78 -19.97 9.24
N GLU A 179 -12.03 -21.06 9.97
CA GLU A 179 -12.83 -21.04 11.19
C GLU A 179 -12.24 -20.09 12.24
N GLY A 180 -13.07 -19.26 12.84
CA GLY A 180 -12.68 -18.25 13.84
C GLY A 180 -12.15 -16.92 13.26
N ALA A 181 -11.98 -16.79 11.94
CA ALA A 181 -11.67 -15.51 11.31
C ALA A 181 -12.91 -14.61 11.20
N PHE A 182 -12.69 -13.30 10.99
CA PHE A 182 -13.79 -12.39 10.63
C PHE A 182 -14.46 -12.86 9.33
N ALA A 183 -15.78 -12.81 9.31
CA ALA A 183 -16.57 -13.14 8.14
C ALA A 183 -16.63 -11.93 7.17
N ASP A 184 -15.46 -11.54 6.68
CA ASP A 184 -15.26 -10.51 5.66
C ASP A 184 -14.97 -11.21 4.33
N MET A 185 -15.99 -11.32 3.46
CA MET A 185 -15.91 -12.16 2.26
C MET A 185 -16.52 -11.47 1.04
N LEU A 186 -15.96 -11.78 -0.11
CA LEU A 186 -16.52 -11.42 -1.42
C LEU A 186 -16.86 -12.69 -2.20
N LEU A 187 -18.06 -12.74 -2.80
CA LEU A 187 -18.39 -13.72 -3.84
C LEU A 187 -18.27 -13.04 -5.19
N ILE A 188 -17.42 -13.60 -6.05
CA ILE A 188 -17.10 -13.02 -7.35
C ILE A 188 -17.61 -13.95 -8.47
N ASN A 189 -18.19 -13.35 -9.49
CA ASN A 189 -18.66 -14.06 -10.68
C ASN A 189 -17.47 -14.42 -11.57
N GLY A 190 -16.79 -15.50 -11.27
CA GLY A 190 -15.64 -16.02 -12.00
C GLY A 190 -14.44 -16.33 -11.12
N ASN A 191 -13.36 -16.80 -11.74
CA ASN A 191 -12.14 -17.21 -11.06
C ASN A 191 -11.10 -16.09 -11.09
N VAL A 192 -10.93 -15.38 -9.97
CA VAL A 192 -9.96 -14.27 -9.83
C VAL A 192 -8.50 -14.74 -9.88
N LEU A 193 -8.22 -16.03 -9.64
CA LEU A 193 -6.88 -16.59 -9.81
C LEU A 193 -6.51 -16.72 -11.29
N GLU A 194 -7.48 -16.85 -12.17
CA GLU A 194 -7.28 -16.87 -13.62
C GLU A 194 -7.37 -15.46 -14.20
N ASN A 195 -8.27 -14.61 -13.66
CA ASN A 195 -8.49 -13.26 -14.16
C ASN A 195 -8.73 -12.26 -13.02
N ILE A 196 -7.68 -11.59 -12.57
CA ILE A 196 -7.77 -10.55 -11.51
C ILE A 196 -8.59 -9.34 -11.95
N GLN A 197 -8.72 -9.08 -13.27
CA GLN A 197 -9.46 -7.93 -13.79
C GLN A 197 -10.97 -8.02 -13.51
N LEU A 198 -11.48 -9.18 -13.09
CA LEU A 198 -12.84 -9.28 -12.55
C LEU A 198 -13.09 -8.30 -11.39
N LEU A 199 -12.06 -7.94 -10.64
CA LEU A 199 -12.15 -6.96 -9.55
C LEU A 199 -12.27 -5.51 -10.04
N GLU A 200 -11.91 -5.21 -11.29
CA GLU A 200 -11.96 -3.85 -11.84
C GLU A 200 -13.38 -3.32 -12.04
N ASN A 201 -14.34 -4.24 -12.21
CA ASN A 201 -15.76 -3.93 -12.36
C ASN A 201 -16.59 -4.55 -11.21
N PRO A 202 -16.54 -3.95 -10.00
CA PRO A 202 -17.18 -4.51 -8.82
C PRO A 202 -18.70 -4.54 -8.91
N ASP A 203 -19.29 -3.64 -9.69
CA ASP A 203 -20.74 -3.59 -9.84
C ASP A 203 -21.30 -4.84 -10.50
N ASP A 204 -20.63 -5.36 -11.52
CA ASP A 204 -21.09 -6.53 -12.26
C ASP A 204 -20.54 -7.85 -11.69
N ASN A 205 -19.29 -7.84 -11.26
CA ASN A 205 -18.57 -9.06 -10.91
C ASN A 205 -18.59 -9.44 -9.43
N ILE A 206 -18.80 -8.48 -8.50
CA ILE A 206 -18.95 -8.81 -7.08
C ILE A 206 -20.43 -9.06 -6.79
N LEU A 207 -20.80 -10.33 -6.65
CA LEU A 207 -22.20 -10.74 -6.43
C LEU A 207 -22.62 -10.57 -4.97
N LEU A 208 -21.72 -10.82 -4.03
CA LEU A 208 -21.99 -10.73 -2.59
C LEU A 208 -20.84 -10.03 -1.88
N ILE A 209 -21.18 -9.14 -0.96
CA ILE A 209 -20.23 -8.53 -0.01
C ILE A 209 -20.74 -8.82 1.39
N ILE A 210 -19.91 -9.51 2.17
CA ILE A 210 -20.14 -9.77 3.58
C ILE A 210 -19.03 -9.08 4.38
N LYS A 211 -19.42 -8.33 5.40
CA LYS A 211 -18.50 -7.69 6.35
C LYS A 211 -18.99 -7.97 7.77
N ASP A 212 -18.10 -8.52 8.59
CA ASP A 212 -18.42 -8.92 9.97
C ASP A 212 -19.69 -9.79 10.05
N GLY A 213 -19.85 -10.73 9.11
CA GLY A 213 -21.00 -11.61 8.99
C GLY A 213 -22.28 -10.96 8.45
N GLN A 214 -22.30 -9.65 8.20
CA GLN A 214 -23.46 -8.94 7.65
C GLN A 214 -23.36 -8.76 6.13
N ILE A 215 -24.47 -8.93 5.45
CA ILE A 215 -24.55 -8.79 3.99
C ILE A 215 -24.77 -7.32 3.63
N TYR A 216 -23.84 -6.74 2.90
CA TYR A 216 -23.89 -5.35 2.40
C TYR A 216 -24.31 -5.26 0.94
N LYS A 217 -24.03 -6.31 0.13
CA LYS A 217 -24.46 -6.42 -1.26
C LYS A 217 -24.90 -7.85 -1.50
N ASN A 218 -26.02 -8.01 -2.19
CA ASN A 218 -26.53 -9.33 -2.64
C ASN A 218 -27.15 -9.17 -4.03
N LYS A 219 -26.58 -9.86 -5.01
CA LYS A 219 -27.06 -9.97 -6.40
C LYS A 219 -27.32 -11.43 -6.81
N LEU A 220 -27.49 -12.34 -5.83
CA LEU A 220 -27.83 -13.74 -6.07
C LEU A 220 -29.31 -13.92 -6.35
#